data_bfde99b37eb9a9c8af9f016e000e9214
#
_entry.id   bfde99b37eb9a9c8af9f016e000e9214
#
_cell.length_a   1.000
_cell.length_b   1.000
_cell.length_c   1.000
_cell.angle_alpha   90.00
_cell.angle_beta   90.00
_cell.angle_gamma   90.00
#
_symmetry.space_group_name_H-M   'P 1'
#
loop_
_entity.id
_entity.type
_entity.pdbx_description
1 polymer ?
#
loop_
_entity_poly.entity_id
_entity_poly.type
_entity_poly.pdbx_seq_one_letter_code
_entity_poly.pdbx_strand_id
1 'polypeptide(L)'
;MENFKHIVVSLSGGMDSSTLLLRALSEADKTGGTVTALSFFYGQKHRVELERARALVNYVRTKGHDLRYEVIKLDGLPQLLESALVEGGDEVPEGHYAHENMKETVVPNRNKIFASITQAVALSVDNKTNEPVAIALGIHAGDHAIYPDCRQEFRDADDEAFRIGNWDADKVTYFTPYLEEDKYGILVDGEHLCVELGLDFDAVYMNTNTSYKPIKHDGVWYSDYKSASSVERIEAFIKLGRPDPVAYADETGPVSWEVAKWHVQDVLDEYASEHDDNVLVLTSSVKESK
;
A
#
# COMPACT_ATOMS: atom_id res chain seq x y z
N MET A 1 -21.38 3.32 -11.45
CA MET A 1 -20.68 3.12 -10.16
C MET A 1 -21.29 1.91 -9.51
N GLU A 2 -20.52 0.91 -9.19
CA GLU A 2 -20.99 -0.26 -8.46
C GLU A 2 -21.33 0.17 -7.03
N ASN A 3 -22.57 -0.12 -6.60
CA ASN A 3 -23.02 0.22 -5.25
C ASN A 3 -22.73 -0.96 -4.32
N PHE A 4 -21.55 -0.98 -3.73
CA PHE A 4 -21.22 -1.97 -2.70
C PHE A 4 -21.93 -1.66 -1.38
N LYS A 5 -22.54 -2.67 -0.79
CA LYS A 5 -23.15 -2.58 0.53
C LYS A 5 -22.17 -2.89 1.64
N HIS A 6 -21.25 -3.83 1.38
CA HIS A 6 -20.21 -4.22 2.31
C HIS A 6 -18.85 -4.17 1.62
N ILE A 7 -17.82 -3.73 2.32
CA ILE A 7 -16.46 -3.65 1.79
C ILE A 7 -15.49 -4.30 2.76
N VAL A 8 -14.74 -5.28 2.28
CA VAL A 8 -13.66 -5.92 3.02
C VAL A 8 -12.33 -5.40 2.51
N VAL A 9 -11.62 -4.66 3.34
CA VAL A 9 -10.38 -3.94 2.99
C VAL A 9 -9.16 -4.69 3.50
N SER A 10 -8.17 -4.93 2.64
CA SER A 10 -6.83 -5.33 3.07
C SER A 10 -6.07 -4.08 3.54
N LEU A 11 -5.88 -3.94 4.85
CA LEU A 11 -5.25 -2.78 5.49
C LEU A 11 -3.85 -3.13 5.99
N SER A 12 -2.80 -2.74 5.26
CA SER A 12 -1.42 -2.97 5.71
C SER A 12 -0.97 -1.98 6.79
N GLY A 13 -1.50 -0.78 6.80
CA GLY A 13 -1.03 0.36 7.60
C GLY A 13 -0.07 1.27 6.84
N GLY A 14 0.18 0.98 5.56
CA GLY A 14 0.84 1.86 4.61
C GLY A 14 -0.09 2.96 4.11
N MET A 15 0.47 3.95 3.42
CA MET A 15 -0.24 5.11 2.90
C MET A 15 -1.41 4.70 1.98
N ASP A 16 -1.15 3.84 1.00
CA ASP A 16 -2.09 3.46 -0.06
C ASP A 16 -3.31 2.71 0.51
N SER A 17 -3.07 1.69 1.34
CA SER A 17 -4.13 0.93 2.00
C SER A 17 -4.92 1.76 3.02
N SER A 18 -4.29 2.77 3.61
CA SER A 18 -4.96 3.71 4.52
C SER A 18 -5.88 4.65 3.77
N THR A 19 -5.46 5.18 2.62
CA THR A 19 -6.33 5.96 1.74
C THR A 19 -7.49 5.10 1.20
N LEU A 20 -7.21 3.84 0.83
CA LEU A 20 -8.25 2.89 0.43
C LEU A 20 -9.27 2.64 1.55
N LEU A 21 -8.85 2.58 2.81
CA LEU A 21 -9.78 2.49 3.94
C LEU A 21 -10.72 3.70 3.98
N LEU A 22 -10.21 4.92 3.77
CA LEU A 22 -11.04 6.12 3.71
C LEU A 22 -12.02 6.07 2.54
N ARG A 23 -11.56 5.62 1.37
CA ARG A 23 -12.42 5.42 0.20
C ARG A 23 -13.52 4.41 0.49
N ALA A 24 -13.21 3.29 1.14
CA ALA A 24 -14.19 2.29 1.53
C ALA A 24 -15.22 2.84 2.53
N LEU A 25 -14.80 3.67 3.50
CA LEU A 25 -15.71 4.33 4.44
C LEU A 25 -16.65 5.28 3.70
N SER A 26 -16.12 6.12 2.79
CA SER A 26 -16.93 7.03 1.97
C SER A 26 -17.97 6.27 1.12
N GLU A 27 -17.59 5.17 0.47
CA GLU A 27 -18.52 4.37 -0.34
C GLU A 27 -19.56 3.65 0.54
N ALA A 28 -19.17 3.12 1.69
CA ALA A 28 -20.10 2.49 2.63
C ALA A 28 -21.09 3.50 3.22
N ASP A 29 -20.67 4.72 3.54
CA ASP A 29 -21.56 5.79 4.05
C ASP A 29 -22.65 6.14 3.03
N LYS A 30 -22.32 6.19 1.72
CA LYS A 30 -23.27 6.47 0.64
C LYS A 30 -24.37 5.41 0.51
N THR A 31 -24.05 4.15 0.84
CA THR A 31 -24.96 3.01 0.73
C THR A 31 -25.60 2.58 2.04
N GLY A 32 -25.22 3.21 3.16
CA GLY A 32 -25.55 2.76 4.52
C GLY A 32 -25.00 1.34 4.78
N GLY A 33 -23.83 1.07 4.25
CA GLY A 33 -23.16 -0.22 4.31
C GLY A 33 -22.21 -0.37 5.48
N THR A 34 -21.31 -1.38 5.40
CA THR A 34 -20.32 -1.65 6.45
C THR A 34 -18.92 -1.87 5.88
N VAL A 35 -17.90 -1.53 6.66
CA VAL A 35 -16.51 -1.80 6.34
C VAL A 35 -15.91 -2.80 7.32
N THR A 36 -15.21 -3.80 6.79
CA THR A 36 -14.36 -4.72 7.56
C THR A 36 -12.92 -4.58 7.09
N ALA A 37 -12.02 -4.11 7.93
CA ALA A 37 -10.61 -4.01 7.62
C ALA A 37 -9.83 -5.18 8.20
N LEU A 38 -8.97 -5.80 7.38
CA LEU A 38 -8.12 -6.93 7.74
C LEU A 38 -6.66 -6.52 7.61
N SER A 39 -5.89 -6.66 8.69
CA SER A 39 -4.43 -6.57 8.66
C SER A 39 -3.83 -7.97 8.83
N PHE A 40 -2.65 -8.18 8.24
CA PHE A 40 -1.99 -9.49 8.26
C PHE A 40 -0.66 -9.41 9.00
N PHE A 41 -0.48 -10.31 9.96
CA PHE A 41 0.81 -10.57 10.59
C PHE A 41 1.37 -11.88 10.03
N TYR A 42 2.47 -11.78 9.29
CA TYR A 42 3.14 -12.92 8.64
C TYR A 42 4.65 -12.96 8.94
N GLY A 43 5.09 -12.31 10.04
CA GLY A 43 6.49 -12.23 10.43
C GLY A 43 7.29 -11.16 9.67
N GLN A 44 6.63 -10.11 9.19
CA GLN A 44 7.30 -8.98 8.55
C GLN A 44 8.19 -8.21 9.55
N LYS A 45 9.36 -7.75 9.08
CA LYS A 45 10.31 -6.94 9.86
C LYS A 45 9.70 -5.63 10.37
N HIS A 46 8.87 -4.98 9.55
CA HIS A 46 8.27 -3.68 9.80
C HIS A 46 6.92 -3.79 10.53
N ARG A 47 6.93 -4.40 11.71
CA ARG A 47 5.73 -4.60 12.55
C ARG A 47 5.01 -3.29 12.93
N VAL A 48 5.68 -2.15 12.84
CA VAL A 48 5.09 -0.83 13.09
C VAL A 48 3.87 -0.54 12.21
N GLU A 49 3.77 -1.16 11.03
CA GLU A 49 2.59 -1.04 10.17
C GLU A 49 1.30 -1.46 10.88
N LEU A 50 1.32 -2.57 11.64
CA LEU A 50 0.15 -3.03 12.40
C LEU A 50 -0.24 -2.08 13.53
N GLU A 51 0.76 -1.42 14.15
CA GLU A 51 0.53 -0.38 15.16
C GLU A 51 -0.13 0.84 14.51
N ARG A 52 0.36 1.25 13.33
CA ARG A 52 -0.18 2.36 12.54
C ARG A 52 -1.60 2.07 12.03
N ALA A 53 -1.84 0.89 11.47
CA ALA A 53 -3.19 0.48 11.05
C ALA A 53 -4.19 0.56 12.21
N ARG A 54 -3.80 0.06 13.40
CA ARG A 54 -4.64 0.14 14.60
C ARG A 54 -4.86 1.58 15.06
N ALA A 55 -3.83 2.42 15.02
CA ALA A 55 -3.93 3.83 15.39
C ALA A 55 -4.88 4.57 14.44
N LEU A 56 -4.78 4.36 13.13
CA LEU A 56 -5.68 4.94 12.14
C LEU A 56 -7.12 4.48 12.37
N VAL A 57 -7.36 3.17 12.55
CA VAL A 57 -8.70 2.64 12.84
C VAL A 57 -9.30 3.29 14.09
N ASN A 58 -8.51 3.42 15.15
CA ASN A 58 -8.98 4.09 16.37
C ASN A 58 -9.28 5.56 16.11
N TYR A 59 -8.44 6.27 15.33
CA TYR A 59 -8.65 7.66 14.98
C TYR A 59 -9.98 7.84 14.22
N VAL A 60 -10.23 7.09 13.15
CA VAL A 60 -11.46 7.23 12.36
C VAL A 60 -12.71 6.89 13.18
N ARG A 61 -12.61 5.93 14.11
CA ARG A 61 -13.71 5.62 15.07
C ARG A 61 -14.01 6.79 16.00
N THR A 62 -13.00 7.54 16.45
CA THR A 62 -13.22 8.75 17.28
C THR A 62 -13.94 9.86 16.51
N LYS A 63 -13.91 9.79 15.18
CA LYS A 63 -14.62 10.73 14.29
C LYS A 63 -16.03 10.26 13.90
N GLY A 64 -16.46 9.12 14.43
CA GLY A 64 -17.82 8.60 14.23
C GLY A 64 -17.96 7.57 13.11
N HIS A 65 -16.87 7.21 12.43
CA HIS A 65 -16.89 6.16 11.41
C HIS A 65 -16.72 4.78 12.04
N ASP A 66 -17.76 3.96 11.98
CA ASP A 66 -17.71 2.60 12.52
C ASP A 66 -17.18 1.62 11.47
N LEU A 67 -16.30 0.72 11.89
CA LEU A 67 -15.78 -0.38 11.08
C LEU A 67 -15.37 -1.55 11.95
N ARG A 68 -15.47 -2.76 11.41
CA ARG A 68 -14.84 -3.93 12.01
C ARG A 68 -13.35 -3.97 11.66
N TYR A 69 -12.48 -4.26 12.62
CA TYR A 69 -11.05 -4.42 12.39
C TYR A 69 -10.52 -5.69 13.02
N GLU A 70 -9.81 -6.49 12.22
CA GLU A 70 -9.21 -7.77 12.67
C GLU A 70 -7.75 -7.87 12.20
N VAL A 71 -6.91 -8.49 13.04
CA VAL A 71 -5.53 -8.84 12.67
C VAL A 71 -5.45 -10.36 12.48
N ILE A 72 -5.19 -10.78 11.27
CA ILE A 72 -5.03 -12.19 10.90
C ILE A 72 -3.57 -12.58 11.11
N LYS A 73 -3.33 -13.59 11.94
CA LYS A 73 -1.99 -14.11 12.19
C LYS A 73 -1.75 -15.35 11.35
N LEU A 74 -0.69 -15.33 10.55
CA LEU A 74 -0.23 -16.44 9.72
C LEU A 74 1.02 -17.07 10.37
N ASP A 75 0.84 -17.57 11.60
CA ASP A 75 1.91 -18.17 12.39
C ASP A 75 2.51 -19.39 11.67
N GLY A 76 3.84 -19.48 11.65
CA GLY A 76 4.58 -20.55 10.96
C GLY A 76 4.89 -20.28 9.48
N LEU A 77 4.15 -19.42 8.79
CA LEU A 77 4.43 -19.08 7.41
C LEU A 77 5.78 -18.35 7.21
N PRO A 78 6.21 -17.42 8.08
CA PRO A 78 7.48 -16.71 7.96
C PRO A 78 8.70 -17.62 7.86
N GLN A 79 8.68 -18.75 8.55
CA GLN A 79 9.80 -19.70 8.60
C GLN A 79 10.00 -20.47 7.28
N LEU A 80 9.04 -20.38 6.37
CA LEU A 80 9.01 -21.08 5.08
C LEU A 80 9.20 -20.12 3.90
N LEU A 81 9.26 -18.81 4.15
CA LEU A 81 9.34 -17.77 3.12
C LEU A 81 10.71 -17.08 3.18
N GLU A 82 11.30 -16.89 2.00
CA GLU A 82 12.54 -16.14 1.81
C GLU A 82 12.22 -14.79 1.17
N SER A 83 12.55 -13.69 1.87
CA SER A 83 12.41 -12.32 1.36
C SER A 83 13.14 -11.35 2.28
N ALA A 84 13.66 -10.26 1.73
CA ALA A 84 14.24 -9.16 2.51
C ALA A 84 13.24 -8.53 3.51
N LEU A 85 11.94 -8.68 3.31
CA LEU A 85 10.91 -8.13 4.18
C LEU A 85 10.48 -9.05 5.34
N VAL A 86 10.93 -10.30 5.38
CA VAL A 86 10.59 -11.27 6.44
C VAL A 86 11.71 -11.34 7.49
N GLU A 87 11.37 -11.62 8.75
CA GLU A 87 12.34 -11.80 9.83
C GLU A 87 13.38 -12.89 9.46
N GLY A 88 14.67 -12.55 9.58
CA GLY A 88 15.77 -13.43 9.17
C GLY A 88 16.21 -13.31 7.71
N GLY A 89 15.51 -12.56 6.87
CA GLY A 89 15.90 -12.28 5.48
C GLY A 89 17.02 -11.23 5.37
N ASP A 90 17.55 -11.06 4.15
CA ASP A 90 18.63 -10.12 3.81
C ASP A 90 18.28 -8.65 4.07
N GLU A 91 19.24 -7.75 3.88
CA GLU A 91 18.99 -6.31 3.99
C GLU A 91 18.00 -5.81 2.92
N VAL A 92 17.15 -4.86 3.31
CA VAL A 92 16.22 -4.22 2.38
C VAL A 92 16.98 -3.28 1.46
N PRO A 93 16.82 -3.38 0.11
CA PRO A 93 17.49 -2.50 -0.84
C PRO A 93 17.14 -1.01 -0.64
N GLU A 94 18.05 -0.13 -1.05
CA GLU A 94 17.89 1.32 -1.07
C GLU A 94 17.89 1.85 -2.51
N GLY A 95 17.44 3.09 -2.72
CA GLY A 95 17.42 3.79 -3.99
C GLY A 95 16.05 3.83 -4.66
N HIS A 96 16.03 4.04 -5.97
CA HIS A 96 14.80 4.23 -6.73
C HIS A 96 13.97 2.92 -6.81
N TYR A 97 12.66 3.02 -6.63
CA TYR A 97 11.72 1.90 -6.53
C TYR A 97 11.56 1.08 -7.83
N ALA A 98 11.99 1.60 -8.99
CA ALA A 98 11.95 0.88 -10.26
C ALA A 98 13.22 0.03 -10.54
N HIS A 99 14.23 0.02 -9.66
CA HIS A 99 15.44 -0.76 -9.85
C HIS A 99 15.17 -2.28 -9.70
N GLU A 100 15.89 -3.11 -10.47
CA GLU A 100 15.69 -4.56 -10.49
C GLU A 100 15.97 -5.27 -9.16
N ASN A 101 16.87 -4.72 -8.32
CA ASN A 101 17.17 -5.25 -6.98
C ASN A 101 15.96 -5.20 -6.03
N MET A 102 14.93 -4.40 -6.35
CA MET A 102 13.68 -4.36 -5.57
C MET A 102 12.92 -5.69 -5.58
N LYS A 103 13.23 -6.61 -6.51
CA LYS A 103 12.67 -7.97 -6.53
C LYS A 103 12.98 -8.76 -5.25
N GLU A 104 14.06 -8.42 -4.52
CA GLU A 104 14.41 -9.02 -3.23
C GLU A 104 13.37 -8.73 -2.12
N THR A 105 12.55 -7.69 -2.30
CA THR A 105 11.44 -7.36 -1.40
C THR A 105 10.19 -8.20 -1.64
N VAL A 106 10.14 -8.99 -2.72
CA VAL A 106 8.99 -9.84 -3.03
C VAL A 106 8.89 -10.97 -2.00
N VAL A 107 7.80 -11.03 -1.26
CA VAL A 107 7.45 -12.18 -0.42
C VAL A 107 6.63 -13.15 -1.27
N PRO A 108 7.11 -14.38 -1.49
CA PRO A 108 6.48 -15.33 -2.42
C PRO A 108 4.97 -15.48 -2.18
N ASN A 109 4.16 -15.19 -3.20
CA ASN A 109 2.71 -15.37 -3.24
C ASN A 109 1.92 -14.63 -2.12
N ARG A 110 2.54 -13.65 -1.44
CA ARG A 110 1.95 -12.96 -0.28
C ARG A 110 0.61 -12.29 -0.60
N ASN A 111 0.55 -11.52 -1.69
CA ASN A 111 -0.64 -10.77 -2.05
C ASN A 111 -1.81 -11.71 -2.41
N LYS A 112 -1.52 -12.86 -3.06
CA LYS A 112 -2.52 -13.90 -3.34
C LYS A 112 -3.05 -14.55 -2.06
N ILE A 113 -2.17 -14.83 -1.09
CA ILE A 113 -2.58 -15.39 0.21
C ILE A 113 -3.54 -14.42 0.92
N PHE A 114 -3.19 -13.13 0.96
CA PHE A 114 -4.05 -12.11 1.58
C PHE A 114 -5.36 -11.93 0.83
N ALA A 115 -5.32 -11.90 -0.52
CA ALA A 115 -6.51 -11.86 -1.34
C ALA A 115 -7.42 -13.07 -1.07
N SER A 116 -6.88 -14.28 -0.99
CA SER A 116 -7.68 -15.49 -0.74
C SER A 116 -8.37 -15.46 0.63
N ILE A 117 -7.73 -14.96 1.67
CA ILE A 117 -8.35 -14.77 2.99
C ILE A 117 -9.43 -13.70 2.93
N THR A 118 -9.15 -12.58 2.23
CA THR A 118 -10.12 -11.50 2.05
C THR A 118 -11.34 -11.96 1.25
N GLN A 119 -11.13 -12.76 0.19
CA GLN A 119 -12.19 -13.44 -0.58
C GLN A 119 -13.08 -14.30 0.33
N ALA A 120 -12.48 -15.13 1.19
CA ALA A 120 -13.22 -15.99 2.10
C ALA A 120 -14.08 -15.17 3.10
N VAL A 121 -13.55 -14.06 3.61
CA VAL A 121 -14.31 -13.19 4.51
C VAL A 121 -15.44 -12.48 3.75
N ALA A 122 -15.18 -11.97 2.54
CA ALA A 122 -16.16 -11.31 1.70
C ALA A 122 -17.33 -12.25 1.34
N LEU A 123 -17.02 -13.47 0.90
CA LEU A 123 -18.02 -14.49 0.61
C LEU A 123 -18.86 -14.87 1.86
N SER A 124 -18.21 -14.93 3.02
CA SER A 124 -18.92 -15.17 4.29
C SER A 124 -19.87 -14.02 4.65
N VAL A 125 -19.54 -12.79 4.30
CA VAL A 125 -20.43 -11.62 4.46
C VAL A 125 -21.60 -11.70 3.50
N ASP A 126 -21.35 -11.98 2.20
CA ASP A 126 -22.41 -12.17 1.20
C ASP A 126 -23.37 -13.29 1.61
N ASN A 127 -22.85 -14.47 1.94
CA ASN A 127 -23.67 -15.61 2.39
C ASN A 127 -24.59 -15.29 3.59
N LYS A 128 -24.15 -14.35 4.44
CA LYS A 128 -24.93 -13.94 5.62
C LYS A 128 -25.96 -12.86 5.30
N THR A 129 -25.59 -11.91 4.44
CA THR A 129 -26.41 -10.71 4.18
C THR A 129 -27.21 -10.80 2.89
N ASN A 130 -26.74 -11.61 1.94
CA ASN A 130 -27.22 -11.70 0.55
C ASN A 130 -27.14 -10.36 -0.20
N GLU A 131 -26.15 -9.51 0.13
CA GLU A 131 -25.92 -8.18 -0.42
C GLU A 131 -24.54 -8.09 -1.09
N PRO A 132 -24.34 -7.19 -2.09
CA PRO A 132 -23.06 -7.03 -2.79
C PRO A 132 -21.90 -6.70 -1.84
N VAL A 133 -20.76 -7.39 -2.00
CA VAL A 133 -19.55 -7.22 -1.20
C VAL A 133 -18.37 -6.89 -2.10
N ALA A 134 -17.62 -5.85 -1.76
CA ALA A 134 -16.37 -5.54 -2.40
C ALA A 134 -15.17 -6.10 -1.63
N ILE A 135 -14.17 -6.58 -2.36
CA ILE A 135 -12.81 -6.86 -1.87
C ILE A 135 -11.92 -5.69 -2.28
N ALA A 136 -11.52 -4.87 -1.32
CA ALA A 136 -10.72 -3.69 -1.58
C ALA A 136 -9.22 -3.96 -1.34
N LEU A 137 -8.41 -3.77 -2.39
CA LEU A 137 -6.96 -3.92 -2.37
C LEU A 137 -6.28 -2.62 -2.76
N GLY A 138 -5.30 -2.18 -1.97
CA GLY A 138 -4.53 -0.95 -2.18
C GLY A 138 -3.33 -1.17 -3.09
N ILE A 139 -3.55 -1.73 -4.26
CA ILE A 139 -2.55 -1.91 -5.33
C ILE A 139 -2.59 -0.71 -6.26
N HIS A 140 -1.43 -0.33 -6.81
CA HIS A 140 -1.29 0.86 -7.66
C HIS A 140 -0.27 0.66 -8.79
N ALA A 141 -0.20 1.60 -9.74
CA ALA A 141 0.62 1.48 -10.94
C ALA A 141 2.12 1.31 -10.64
N GLY A 142 2.65 1.95 -9.59
CA GLY A 142 4.05 1.81 -9.16
C GLY A 142 4.45 0.38 -8.78
N ASP A 143 3.48 -0.43 -8.32
CA ASP A 143 3.70 -1.83 -7.96
C ASP A 143 3.90 -2.74 -9.19
N HIS A 144 3.38 -2.38 -10.36
CA HIS A 144 3.26 -3.27 -11.53
C HIS A 144 4.60 -3.77 -12.08
N ALA A 145 5.68 -3.01 -11.91
CA ALA A 145 7.01 -3.38 -12.39
C ALA A 145 7.62 -4.51 -11.56
N ILE A 146 7.41 -4.49 -10.24
CA ILE A 146 8.05 -5.39 -9.27
C ILE A 146 7.11 -6.54 -8.88
N TYR A 147 5.82 -6.27 -8.74
CA TYR A 147 4.82 -7.22 -8.25
C TYR A 147 3.84 -7.62 -9.37
N PRO A 148 4.11 -8.73 -10.11
CA PRO A 148 3.20 -9.19 -11.18
C PRO A 148 1.77 -9.42 -10.71
N ASP A 149 1.59 -9.78 -9.42
CA ASP A 149 0.29 -10.02 -8.79
C ASP A 149 -0.49 -8.73 -8.45
N CYS A 150 0.07 -7.56 -8.76
CA CYS A 150 -0.62 -6.27 -8.70
C CYS A 150 -1.20 -5.81 -10.05
N ARG A 151 -0.99 -6.55 -11.14
CA ARG A 151 -1.46 -6.20 -12.48
C ARG A 151 -2.92 -6.62 -12.70
N GLN A 152 -3.63 -5.90 -13.58
CA GLN A 152 -5.02 -6.20 -13.92
C GLN A 152 -5.20 -7.65 -14.40
N GLU A 153 -4.31 -8.13 -15.30
CA GLU A 153 -4.33 -9.50 -15.80
C GLU A 153 -4.36 -10.55 -14.69
N PHE A 154 -3.57 -10.35 -13.64
CA PHE A 154 -3.56 -11.26 -12.50
C PHE A 154 -4.86 -11.14 -11.69
N ARG A 155 -5.40 -9.93 -11.51
CA ARG A 155 -6.66 -9.72 -10.80
C ARG A 155 -7.83 -10.39 -11.49
N ASP A 156 -7.89 -10.28 -12.83
CA ASP A 156 -8.93 -10.92 -13.63
C ASP A 156 -8.87 -12.47 -13.51
N ALA A 157 -7.67 -13.03 -13.60
CA ALA A 157 -7.48 -14.47 -13.44
C ALA A 157 -7.79 -14.97 -12.01
N ASP A 158 -7.48 -14.16 -10.99
CA ASP A 158 -7.78 -14.45 -9.60
C ASP A 158 -9.28 -14.38 -9.30
N ASP A 159 -9.99 -13.39 -9.85
CA ASP A 159 -11.46 -13.27 -9.75
C ASP A 159 -12.15 -14.46 -10.46
N GLU A 160 -11.70 -14.82 -11.66
CA GLU A 160 -12.20 -15.98 -12.39
C GLU A 160 -12.00 -17.26 -11.57
N ALA A 161 -10.80 -17.50 -11.05
CA ALA A 161 -10.52 -18.66 -10.22
C ALA A 161 -11.39 -18.70 -8.94
N PHE A 162 -11.62 -17.56 -8.32
CA PHE A 162 -12.50 -17.45 -7.15
C PHE A 162 -13.94 -17.79 -7.50
N ARG A 163 -14.49 -17.29 -8.62
CA ARG A 163 -15.86 -17.56 -9.06
C ARG A 163 -16.07 -19.03 -9.44
N ILE A 164 -15.12 -19.64 -10.15
CA ILE A 164 -15.18 -21.07 -10.50
C ILE A 164 -15.07 -21.96 -9.27
N GLY A 165 -14.28 -21.55 -8.29
CA GLY A 165 -13.96 -22.35 -7.11
C GLY A 165 -14.97 -22.29 -5.96
N ASN A 166 -15.98 -21.39 -6.03
CA ASN A 166 -16.90 -21.15 -4.93
C ASN A 166 -18.35 -21.04 -5.42
N TRP A 167 -19.28 -21.57 -4.59
CA TRP A 167 -20.71 -21.39 -4.81
C TRP A 167 -21.12 -19.95 -4.47
N ASP A 168 -22.05 -19.40 -5.23
CA ASP A 168 -22.70 -18.09 -4.98
C ASP A 168 -21.74 -16.90 -4.86
N ALA A 169 -20.60 -16.94 -5.57
CA ALA A 169 -19.58 -15.89 -5.52
C ALA A 169 -19.87 -14.64 -6.40
N ASP A 170 -20.98 -14.62 -7.13
CA ASP A 170 -21.29 -13.60 -8.14
C ASP A 170 -21.47 -12.18 -7.58
N LYS A 171 -21.78 -12.05 -6.28
CA LYS A 171 -21.95 -10.76 -5.61
C LYS A 171 -20.69 -10.24 -4.94
N VAL A 172 -19.61 -11.01 -4.99
CA VAL A 172 -18.31 -10.61 -4.47
C VAL A 172 -17.43 -10.14 -5.63
N THR A 173 -16.97 -8.89 -5.59
CA THR A 173 -16.20 -8.30 -6.68
C THR A 173 -14.98 -7.56 -6.13
N TYR A 174 -13.94 -7.40 -6.97
CA TYR A 174 -12.78 -6.60 -6.61
C TYR A 174 -13.07 -5.11 -6.75
N PHE A 175 -12.55 -4.32 -5.82
CA PHE A 175 -12.55 -2.88 -5.81
C PHE A 175 -11.11 -2.38 -5.67
N THR A 176 -10.50 -1.99 -6.77
CA THR A 176 -9.10 -1.57 -6.88
C THR A 176 -9.02 -0.17 -7.50
N PRO A 177 -9.51 0.88 -6.80
CA PRO A 177 -9.69 2.21 -7.38
C PRO A 177 -8.37 2.88 -7.77
N TYR A 178 -7.23 2.40 -7.27
CA TYR A 178 -5.91 2.99 -7.50
C TYR A 178 -5.03 2.20 -8.46
N LEU A 179 -5.57 1.18 -9.14
CA LEU A 179 -4.80 0.26 -9.97
C LEU A 179 -3.93 0.98 -11.02
N GLU A 180 -4.44 2.04 -11.61
CA GLU A 180 -3.75 2.85 -12.63
C GLU A 180 -3.18 4.18 -12.08
N GLU A 181 -3.30 4.41 -10.77
CA GLU A 181 -2.82 5.62 -10.12
C GLU A 181 -1.38 5.46 -9.61
N ASP A 182 -0.67 6.59 -9.46
CA ASP A 182 0.56 6.66 -8.67
C ASP A 182 0.27 7.09 -7.22
N LYS A 183 1.28 7.08 -6.36
CA LYS A 183 1.12 7.52 -4.96
C LYS A 183 0.69 8.98 -4.83
N TYR A 184 0.99 9.83 -5.81
CA TYR A 184 0.50 11.21 -5.83
C TYR A 184 -1.02 11.25 -6.05
N GLY A 185 -1.54 10.52 -7.04
CA GLY A 185 -2.98 10.41 -7.27
C GLY A 185 -3.74 9.86 -6.05
N ILE A 186 -3.16 8.86 -5.38
CA ILE A 186 -3.70 8.32 -4.12
C ILE A 186 -3.76 9.39 -3.02
N LEU A 187 -2.72 10.22 -2.86
CA LEU A 187 -2.71 11.31 -1.86
C LEU A 187 -3.72 12.41 -2.19
N VAL A 188 -3.88 12.78 -3.46
CA VAL A 188 -4.89 13.75 -3.90
C VAL A 188 -6.29 13.25 -3.55
N ASP A 189 -6.57 11.97 -3.81
CA ASP A 189 -7.83 11.37 -3.39
C ASP A 189 -7.99 11.38 -1.86
N GLY A 190 -6.91 11.11 -1.14
CA GLY A 190 -6.87 11.16 0.32
C GLY A 190 -7.19 12.53 0.91
N GLU A 191 -6.76 13.63 0.26
CA GLU A 191 -7.15 14.99 0.67
C GLU A 191 -8.67 15.19 0.53
N HIS A 192 -9.25 14.78 -0.59
CA HIS A 192 -10.70 14.88 -0.82
C HIS A 192 -11.49 14.04 0.19
N LEU A 193 -11.05 12.81 0.44
CA LEU A 193 -11.68 11.90 1.39
C LEU A 193 -11.60 12.41 2.83
N CYS A 194 -10.47 12.98 3.24
CA CYS A 194 -10.35 13.60 4.55
C CYS A 194 -11.39 14.73 4.75
N VAL A 195 -11.59 15.57 3.73
CA VAL A 195 -12.62 16.62 3.77
C VAL A 195 -14.02 16.00 3.84
N GLU A 196 -14.32 15.01 2.98
CA GLU A 196 -15.64 14.34 2.91
C GLU A 196 -16.01 13.68 4.24
N LEU A 197 -15.04 12.99 4.88
CA LEU A 197 -15.22 12.24 6.12
C LEU A 197 -15.00 13.07 7.40
N GLY A 198 -14.68 14.36 7.27
CA GLY A 198 -14.40 15.23 8.43
C GLY A 198 -13.16 14.83 9.22
N LEU A 199 -12.16 14.30 8.52
CA LEU A 199 -10.87 13.86 9.09
C LEU A 199 -9.79 14.93 8.87
N ASP A 200 -8.82 14.98 9.76
CA ASP A 200 -7.62 15.77 9.58
C ASP A 200 -6.59 14.97 8.77
N PHE A 201 -6.09 15.54 7.68
CA PHE A 201 -5.16 14.89 6.76
C PHE A 201 -3.86 14.48 7.46
N ASP A 202 -3.27 15.38 8.25
CA ASP A 202 -2.01 15.11 8.91
C ASP A 202 -2.18 14.01 9.98
N ALA A 203 -3.31 14.02 10.71
CA ALA A 203 -3.63 12.97 11.66
C ALA A 203 -3.83 11.60 11.00
N VAL A 204 -4.40 11.54 9.78
CA VAL A 204 -4.51 10.30 9.00
C VAL A 204 -3.12 9.81 8.61
N TYR A 205 -2.34 10.61 7.89
CA TYR A 205 -1.09 10.15 7.29
C TYR A 205 0.07 10.01 8.28
N MET A 206 0.04 10.71 9.42
CA MET A 206 0.94 10.45 10.54
C MET A 206 0.76 9.02 11.11
N ASN A 207 -0.44 8.46 10.99
CA ASN A 207 -0.78 7.10 11.40
C ASN A 207 -0.60 6.08 10.27
N THR A 208 0.39 6.29 9.38
CA THR A 208 0.76 5.34 8.33
C THR A 208 2.25 5.04 8.37
N ASN A 209 2.65 3.90 7.83
CA ASN A 209 4.07 3.56 7.63
C ASN A 209 4.25 2.93 6.25
N THR A 210 5.05 3.57 5.40
CA THR A 210 5.42 3.02 4.08
C THR A 210 6.86 2.52 4.08
N SER A 211 7.68 2.95 5.06
CA SER A 211 9.08 2.57 5.19
C SER A 211 9.25 1.07 5.41
N TYR A 212 10.12 0.44 4.62
CA TYR A 212 10.55 -0.94 4.82
C TYR A 212 11.68 -1.07 5.84
N LYS A 213 12.29 0.05 6.25
CA LYS A 213 13.37 0.15 7.25
C LYS A 213 12.98 1.12 8.39
N PRO A 214 11.84 0.94 9.08
CA PRO A 214 11.49 1.84 10.16
C PRO A 214 12.56 1.82 11.26
N ILE A 215 12.92 2.99 11.75
CA ILE A 215 13.99 3.19 12.74
C ILE A 215 13.37 3.53 14.08
N LYS A 216 13.82 2.88 15.14
CA LYS A 216 13.39 3.19 16.49
C LYS A 216 14.49 3.97 17.21
N HIS A 217 14.20 5.24 17.52
CA HIS A 217 15.10 6.12 18.28
C HIS A 217 14.39 6.62 19.54
N ASP A 218 15.01 6.46 20.71
CA ASP A 218 14.45 6.84 22.01
C ASP A 218 13.01 6.34 22.28
N GLY A 219 12.70 5.14 21.80
CA GLY A 219 11.38 4.52 21.96
C GLY A 219 10.32 4.96 20.92
N VAL A 220 10.62 5.94 20.07
CA VAL A 220 9.75 6.47 19.03
C VAL A 220 10.09 5.82 17.68
N TRP A 221 9.07 5.50 16.88
CA TRP A 221 9.22 5.01 15.52
C TRP A 221 9.31 6.17 14.52
N TYR A 222 10.30 6.09 13.65
CA TYR A 222 10.55 6.97 12.51
C TYR A 222 10.54 6.16 11.22
N SER A 223 10.13 6.79 10.11
CA SER A 223 10.37 6.25 8.78
C SER A 223 11.83 6.50 8.37
N ASP A 224 12.44 5.58 7.64
CA ASP A 224 13.64 5.91 6.88
C ASP A 224 13.24 6.76 5.66
N TYR A 225 14.22 7.35 4.98
CA TYR A 225 13.99 8.14 3.75
C TYR A 225 14.79 7.63 2.54
N LYS A 226 15.44 6.47 2.68
CA LYS A 226 16.36 5.90 1.69
C LYS A 226 15.83 4.63 1.02
N SER A 227 14.98 3.85 1.69
CA SER A 227 14.34 2.68 1.07
C SER A 227 13.41 3.10 -0.06
N ALA A 228 13.31 2.27 -1.08
CA ALA A 228 12.51 2.54 -2.27
C ALA A 228 11.07 2.97 -1.98
N SER A 229 10.43 2.32 -1.04
CA SER A 229 9.07 2.65 -0.63
C SER A 229 8.97 4.02 0.06
N SER A 230 10.03 4.45 0.78
CA SER A 230 10.10 5.80 1.37
C SER A 230 10.39 6.85 0.30
N VAL A 231 11.26 6.57 -0.67
CA VAL A 231 11.53 7.44 -1.82
C VAL A 231 10.24 7.76 -2.57
N GLU A 232 9.48 6.73 -2.94
CA GLU A 232 8.21 6.88 -3.66
C GLU A 232 7.15 7.68 -2.85
N ARG A 233 7.08 7.45 -1.53
CA ARG A 233 6.19 8.21 -0.63
C ARG A 233 6.58 9.70 -0.58
N ILE A 234 7.86 9.98 -0.35
CA ILE A 234 8.37 11.36 -0.26
C ILE A 234 8.19 12.11 -1.58
N GLU A 235 8.43 11.44 -2.72
CA GLU A 235 8.15 11.98 -4.05
C GLU A 235 6.68 12.43 -4.18
N ALA A 236 5.74 11.59 -3.74
CA ALA A 236 4.32 11.90 -3.79
C ALA A 236 3.97 13.15 -2.94
N PHE A 237 4.55 13.30 -1.75
CA PHE A 237 4.38 14.50 -0.92
C PHE A 237 5.04 15.75 -1.51
N ILE A 238 6.19 15.60 -2.20
CA ILE A 238 6.83 16.69 -2.95
C ILE A 238 5.88 17.17 -4.06
N LYS A 239 5.32 16.25 -4.85
CA LYS A 239 4.35 16.56 -5.92
C LYS A 239 3.08 17.21 -5.36
N LEU A 240 2.61 16.76 -4.19
CA LEU A 240 1.46 17.34 -3.50
C LEU A 240 1.73 18.77 -2.97
N GLY A 241 2.99 19.16 -2.85
CA GLY A 241 3.40 20.50 -2.42
C GLY A 241 3.28 20.74 -0.91
N ARG A 242 3.27 19.67 -0.10
CA ARG A 242 3.20 19.77 1.37
C ARG A 242 4.18 18.79 2.05
N PRO A 243 4.65 19.11 3.27
CA PRO A 243 5.45 18.17 4.06
C PRO A 243 4.69 16.90 4.39
N ASP A 244 5.40 15.77 4.41
CA ASP A 244 4.87 14.53 4.96
C ASP A 244 4.75 14.63 6.49
N PRO A 245 3.60 14.29 7.09
CA PRO A 245 3.41 14.36 8.54
C PRO A 245 4.14 13.27 9.34
N VAL A 246 4.73 12.24 8.70
CA VAL A 246 5.56 11.28 9.44
C VAL A 246 6.93 11.87 9.76
N ALA A 247 7.52 11.42 10.87
CA ALA A 247 8.88 11.78 11.23
C ALA A 247 9.90 10.85 10.58
N TYR A 248 11.01 11.41 10.12
CA TYR A 248 12.10 10.69 9.47
C TYR A 248 13.35 10.60 10.36
N ALA A 249 14.11 9.52 10.21
CA ALA A 249 15.42 9.35 10.86
C ALA A 249 16.36 8.51 10.01
N ASP A 250 17.66 8.59 10.33
CA ASP A 250 18.69 7.65 9.92
C ASP A 250 19.44 7.10 11.15
N GLU A 251 20.59 6.45 10.93
CA GLU A 251 21.39 5.84 11.99
C GLU A 251 21.94 6.88 12.98
N THR A 252 22.01 8.15 12.57
CA THR A 252 22.51 9.25 13.42
C THR A 252 21.43 9.90 14.27
N GLY A 253 20.15 9.64 13.94
CA GLY A 253 18.98 10.14 14.65
C GLY A 253 17.94 10.79 13.76
N PRO A 254 16.98 11.55 14.37
CA PRO A 254 15.93 12.24 13.63
C PRO A 254 16.46 13.26 12.63
N VAL A 255 15.87 13.30 11.43
CA VAL A 255 16.18 14.27 10.38
C VAL A 255 14.95 15.14 10.05
N SER A 256 15.20 16.34 9.51
CA SER A 256 14.11 17.22 9.07
C SER A 256 13.50 16.75 7.75
N TRP A 257 12.27 17.20 7.46
CA TRP A 257 11.63 17.01 6.15
C TRP A 257 12.51 17.47 4.99
N GLU A 258 13.22 18.59 5.13
CA GLU A 258 14.07 19.12 4.08
C GLU A 258 15.25 18.19 3.75
N VAL A 259 15.83 17.53 4.74
CA VAL A 259 16.90 16.54 4.53
C VAL A 259 16.37 15.34 3.75
N ALA A 260 15.23 14.79 4.16
CA ALA A 260 14.59 13.66 3.46
C ALA A 260 14.19 14.03 2.03
N LYS A 261 13.62 15.22 1.83
CA LYS A 261 13.23 15.76 0.53
C LYS A 261 14.43 15.92 -0.40
N TRP A 262 15.54 16.50 0.06
CA TRP A 262 16.74 16.69 -0.76
C TRP A 262 17.34 15.36 -1.19
N HIS A 263 17.45 14.40 -0.28
CA HIS A 263 17.93 13.07 -0.63
C HIS A 263 17.08 12.43 -1.74
N VAL A 264 15.76 12.51 -1.62
CA VAL A 264 14.85 11.93 -2.62
C VAL A 264 14.96 12.67 -3.95
N GLN A 265 15.10 14.00 -3.94
CA GLN A 265 15.31 14.75 -5.17
C GLN A 265 16.60 14.31 -5.89
N ASP A 266 17.70 14.12 -5.15
CA ASP A 266 18.96 13.61 -5.71
C ASP A 266 18.77 12.22 -6.34
N VAL A 267 18.05 11.31 -5.66
CA VAL A 267 17.73 9.95 -6.19
C VAL A 267 16.91 10.01 -7.48
N LEU A 268 15.94 10.92 -7.55
CA LEU A 268 15.10 11.10 -8.74
C LEU A 268 15.90 11.71 -9.91
N ASP A 269 16.77 12.67 -9.64
CA ASP A 269 17.62 13.32 -10.65
C ASP A 269 18.66 12.33 -11.20
N GLU A 270 19.25 11.49 -10.34
CA GLU A 270 20.16 10.41 -10.75
C GLU A 270 19.45 9.39 -11.65
N TYR A 271 18.28 8.91 -11.23
CA TYR A 271 17.48 7.97 -12.02
C TYR A 271 17.08 8.54 -13.38
N ALA A 272 16.68 9.81 -13.45
CA ALA A 272 16.34 10.48 -14.68
C ALA A 272 17.56 10.57 -15.63
N SER A 273 18.74 10.92 -15.11
CA SER A 273 19.97 11.03 -15.90
C SER A 273 20.40 9.67 -16.49
N GLU A 274 20.30 8.58 -15.74
CA GLU A 274 20.62 7.22 -16.21
C GLU A 274 19.73 6.78 -17.38
N HIS A 275 18.44 7.24 -17.39
CA HIS A 275 17.48 6.86 -18.43
C HIS A 275 17.54 7.77 -19.65
N ASP A 276 17.89 9.06 -19.50
CA ASP A 276 18.13 9.97 -20.61
C ASP A 276 19.40 9.58 -21.40
N ASP A 277 20.47 9.17 -20.73
CA ASP A 277 21.67 8.68 -21.39
C ASP A 277 21.42 7.39 -22.19
N ASN A 278 20.56 6.48 -21.71
CA ASN A 278 20.17 5.29 -22.46
C ASN A 278 19.40 5.59 -23.74
N VAL A 279 18.57 6.63 -23.76
CA VAL A 279 17.87 7.11 -24.96
C VAL A 279 18.86 7.66 -25.99
N LEU A 280 19.88 8.39 -25.56
CA LEU A 280 20.92 8.92 -26.44
C LEU A 280 21.79 7.81 -27.08
N VAL A 281 22.15 6.77 -26.32
CA VAL A 281 22.92 5.60 -26.84
C VAL A 281 22.09 4.81 -27.86
N LEU A 282 20.80 4.58 -27.63
CA LEU A 282 19.94 3.87 -28.58
C LEU A 282 19.73 4.69 -29.86
N THR A 283 19.64 6.01 -29.79
CA THR A 283 19.51 6.88 -30.97
C THR A 283 20.82 7.02 -31.75
N SER A 284 22.00 6.91 -31.12
CA SER A 284 23.29 6.91 -31.80
C SER A 284 23.59 5.61 -32.51
N SER A 285 23.24 4.44 -31.92
CA SER A 285 23.42 3.12 -32.54
C SER A 285 22.54 2.88 -33.76
N VAL A 286 21.39 3.54 -33.86
CA VAL A 286 20.51 3.48 -35.05
C VAL A 286 21.01 4.36 -36.22
N LYS A 287 21.89 5.36 -35.96
CA LYS A 287 22.47 6.22 -37.01
C LYS A 287 23.72 5.64 -37.66
N GLU A 288 24.39 4.68 -37.02
CA GLU A 288 25.58 4.02 -37.60
C GLU A 288 25.26 2.79 -38.47
N SER A 289 23.99 2.37 -38.57
CA SER A 289 23.53 1.22 -39.36
C SER A 289 22.77 1.60 -40.64
N LYS A 290 23.10 2.77 -41.25
CA LYS A 290 22.61 3.17 -42.60
C LYS A 290 23.74 3.47 -43.57
#